data_6b048292559b00b19d64c4daf5b0e365
#
_entry.id   6b048292559b00b19d64c4daf5b0e365
#
_cell.length_a   1.000
_cell.length_b   1.000
_cell.length_c   1.000
_cell.angle_alpha   90.00
_cell.angle_beta   90.00
_cell.angle_gamma   90.00
#
_symmetry.space_group_name_H-M   'P 1'
#
loop_
_entity.id
_entity.type
_entity.pdbx_description
1 polymer ?
#
loop_
_entity_poly.entity_id
_entity_poly.type
_entity_poly.pdbx_seq_one_letter_code
_entity_poly.pdbx_strand_id
1 'polypeptide(L)' 'MKTSSKNLLMAAVGIIQHAQEINSTTGTAAIKGEQVNYDDVCGRLCADLDDLEMTIEIIASQEEVDISAAFHFDGAPCA' A
#
# COMPACT_ATOMS: atom_id res chain seq x y z
N MET A 1 4.30 9.48 20.30
CA MET A 1 4.65 8.41 19.33
C MET A 1 6.12 8.03 19.49
N LYS A 2 6.39 6.75 19.50
CA LYS A 2 7.76 6.23 19.60
C LYS A 2 8.57 6.59 18.35
N THR A 3 9.87 6.72 18.48
CA THR A 3 10.74 7.02 17.34
C THR A 3 10.67 5.94 16.27
N SER A 4 10.60 4.67 16.67
CA SER A 4 10.46 3.58 15.72
C SER A 4 9.14 3.67 14.95
N SER A 5 8.06 4.09 15.62
CA SER A 5 6.76 4.30 14.96
C SER A 5 6.81 5.44 13.96
N LYS A 6 7.52 6.53 14.29
CA LYS A 6 7.72 7.64 13.37
C LYS A 6 8.48 7.19 12.12
N ASN A 7 9.52 6.40 12.30
CA ASN A 7 10.32 5.89 11.19
C ASN A 7 9.47 4.96 10.29
N LEU A 8 8.64 4.12 10.90
CA LEU A 8 7.74 3.26 10.16
C LEU A 8 6.67 4.07 9.41
N LEU A 9 6.19 5.15 10.02
CA LEU A 9 5.23 6.03 9.36
C LEU A 9 5.84 6.67 8.11
N MET A 10 7.10 7.08 8.18
CA MET A 10 7.81 7.62 7.03
C MET A 10 8.02 6.54 5.95
N ALA A 11 8.30 5.31 6.38
CA ALA A 11 8.39 4.18 5.46
C ALA A 11 7.05 3.94 4.76
N ALA A 12 5.94 4.04 5.50
CA ALA A 12 4.60 3.91 4.92
C ALA A 12 4.34 4.97 3.85
N VAL A 13 4.75 6.22 4.11
CA VAL A 13 4.64 7.29 3.11
C VAL A 13 5.43 6.94 1.86
N GLY A 14 6.64 6.41 2.02
CA GLY A 14 7.46 5.96 0.89
C GLY A 14 6.77 4.87 0.07
N ILE A 15 6.13 3.92 0.73
CA ILE A 15 5.37 2.86 0.05
C ILE A 15 4.22 3.46 -0.76
N ILE A 16 3.48 4.41 -0.17
CA ILE A 16 2.38 5.09 -0.84
C ILE A 16 2.89 5.83 -2.08
N GLN A 17 4.00 6.55 -1.95
CA GLN A 17 4.60 7.29 -3.08
C GLN A 17 5.04 6.33 -4.19
N HIS A 18 5.59 5.18 -3.84
CA HIS A 18 5.99 4.17 -4.81
C HIS A 18 4.76 3.63 -5.57
N ALA A 19 3.68 3.34 -4.85
CA ALA A 19 2.44 2.87 -5.47
C ALA A 19 1.85 3.94 -6.40
N GLN A 20 1.86 5.19 -5.98
CA GLN A 20 1.38 6.31 -6.79
C GLN A 20 2.22 6.47 -8.06
N GLU A 21 3.53 6.30 -7.97
CA GLU A 21 4.41 6.35 -9.13
C GLU A 21 4.10 5.23 -10.13
N ILE A 22 3.89 4.01 -9.63
CA ILE A 22 3.51 2.89 -10.49
C ILE A 22 2.20 3.21 -11.21
N ASN A 23 1.22 3.73 -10.49
CA ASN A 23 -0.08 4.07 -11.05
C ASN A 23 0.04 5.18 -12.11
N SER A 24 0.81 6.22 -11.82
CA SER A 24 1.00 7.35 -12.72
C SER A 24 1.73 6.93 -13.99
N THR A 25 2.81 6.15 -13.86
CA THR A 25 3.58 5.65 -15.00
C THR A 25 2.73 4.75 -15.88
N THR A 26 1.93 3.87 -15.26
CA THR A 26 1.02 2.98 -15.99
C THR A 26 -0.03 3.77 -16.74
N GLY A 27 -0.64 4.77 -16.09
CA GLY A 27 -1.64 5.62 -16.72
C GLY A 27 -1.08 6.38 -17.91
N THR A 28 0.12 6.92 -17.77
CA THR A 28 0.79 7.64 -18.86
C THR A 28 1.08 6.72 -20.04
N ALA A 29 1.58 5.52 -19.78
CA ALA A 29 1.85 4.53 -20.82
C ALA A 29 0.56 4.13 -21.55
N ALA A 30 -0.53 3.93 -20.81
CA ALA A 30 -1.82 3.59 -21.39
C ALA A 30 -2.34 4.69 -22.27
N ILE A 31 -2.23 5.95 -21.86
CA ILE A 31 -2.65 7.12 -22.64
C ILE A 31 -1.86 7.22 -23.96
N LYS A 32 -0.58 6.91 -23.90
CA LYS A 32 0.29 6.95 -25.09
C LYS A 32 0.06 5.75 -26.01
N GLY A 33 -0.78 4.81 -25.63
CA GLY A 33 -1.00 3.60 -26.41
C GLY A 33 0.12 2.58 -26.32
N GLU A 34 1.01 2.73 -25.34
CA GLU A 34 2.07 1.75 -25.11
C GLU A 34 1.49 0.49 -24.51
N GLN A 35 2.14 -0.63 -24.78
CA GLN A 35 1.71 -1.90 -24.24
C GLN A 35 2.04 -1.96 -22.75
N VAL A 36 1.02 -2.28 -21.94
CA VAL A 36 1.17 -2.37 -20.49
C VAL A 36 0.91 -3.81 -20.04
N ASN A 37 1.82 -4.34 -19.25
CA ASN A 37 1.62 -5.62 -18.60
C ASN A 37 0.87 -5.40 -17.28
N TYR A 38 -0.46 -5.47 -17.33
CA TYR A 38 -1.31 -5.21 -16.16
C TYR A 38 -1.12 -6.25 -15.05
N ASP A 39 -0.77 -7.48 -15.39
CA ASP A 39 -0.49 -8.51 -14.38
C ASP A 39 0.73 -8.12 -13.54
N ASP A 40 1.77 -7.62 -14.20
CA ASP A 40 2.97 -7.14 -13.51
C ASP A 40 2.66 -5.94 -12.63
N VAL A 41 1.88 -4.99 -13.15
CA VAL A 41 1.46 -3.79 -12.40
C VAL A 41 0.64 -4.20 -11.17
N CYS A 42 -0.32 -5.08 -11.34
CA CYS A 42 -1.14 -5.57 -10.21
C CYS A 42 -0.28 -6.25 -9.17
N GLY A 43 0.69 -7.07 -9.58
CA GLY A 43 1.60 -7.72 -8.66
C GLY A 43 2.42 -6.74 -7.83
N ARG A 44 2.94 -5.68 -8.47
CA ARG A 44 3.70 -4.64 -7.77
C ARG A 44 2.84 -3.86 -6.80
N LEU A 45 1.62 -3.49 -7.20
CA LEU A 45 0.70 -2.76 -6.33
C LEU A 45 0.26 -3.62 -5.16
N CYS A 46 -0.01 -4.90 -5.38
CA CYS A 46 -0.35 -5.83 -4.30
C CYS A 46 0.79 -5.97 -3.30
N ALA A 47 2.03 -6.03 -3.78
CA ALA A 47 3.20 -6.08 -2.90
C ALA A 47 3.31 -4.81 -2.05
N ASP A 48 3.09 -3.64 -2.64
CA ASP A 48 3.10 -2.37 -1.92
C ASP A 48 1.99 -2.32 -0.87
N LEU A 49 0.79 -2.81 -1.22
CA LEU A 49 -0.34 -2.84 -0.28
C LEU A 49 -0.06 -3.79 0.90
N ASP A 50 0.53 -4.95 0.63
CA ASP A 50 0.89 -5.90 1.69
C ASP A 50 1.94 -5.29 2.62
N ASP A 51 2.96 -4.64 2.07
CA ASP A 51 4.00 -3.97 2.86
C ASP A 51 3.41 -2.83 3.69
N LEU A 52 2.49 -2.07 3.11
CA LEU A 52 1.82 -0.97 3.81
C LEU A 52 0.98 -1.50 4.96
N GLU A 53 0.21 -2.55 4.73
CA GLU A 53 -0.62 -3.18 5.78
C GLU A 53 0.25 -3.65 6.93
N MET A 54 1.33 -4.36 6.63
CA MET A 54 2.26 -4.86 7.64
C MET A 54 2.88 -3.70 8.44
N THR A 55 3.29 -2.64 7.76
CA THR A 55 3.88 -1.46 8.39
C THR A 55 2.89 -0.81 9.34
N ILE A 56 1.64 -0.66 8.92
CA ILE A 56 0.57 -0.07 9.74
C ILE A 56 0.29 -0.95 10.96
N GLU A 57 0.26 -2.26 10.80
CA GLU A 57 0.03 -3.20 11.90
C GLU A 57 1.13 -3.10 12.96
N ILE A 58 2.39 -2.96 12.54
CA ILE A 58 3.50 -2.80 13.46
C ILE A 58 3.37 -1.47 14.23
N ILE A 59 3.06 -0.38 13.53
CA ILE A 59 2.85 0.93 14.17
C ILE A 59 1.75 0.83 15.20
N ALA A 60 0.61 0.25 14.82
CA ALA A 60 -0.53 0.10 15.72
C ALA A 60 -0.16 -0.70 16.96
N SER A 61 0.59 -1.78 16.78
CA SER A 61 1.06 -2.60 17.90
C SER A 61 1.96 -1.79 18.85
N GLN A 62 2.90 -1.02 18.30
CA GLN A 62 3.81 -0.21 19.08
C GLN A 62 3.10 0.91 19.85
N GLU A 63 2.06 1.47 19.25
CA GLU A 63 1.30 2.58 19.84
C GLU A 63 0.06 2.12 20.58
N GLU A 64 -0.13 0.80 20.70
CA GLU A 64 -1.26 0.18 21.41
C GLU A 64 -2.62 0.64 20.87
N VAL A 65 -2.73 0.70 19.55
CA VAL A 65 -3.97 1.05 18.86
C VAL A 65 -4.58 -0.21 18.25
N ASP A 66 -5.85 -0.45 18.53
CA ASP A 66 -6.57 -1.56 17.93
C ASP A 66 -7.14 -1.13 16.58
N ILE A 67 -6.60 -1.68 15.50
CA ILE A 67 -7.04 -1.39 14.14
C ILE A 67 -7.76 -2.56 13.49
N SER A 68 -8.04 -3.62 14.24
CA SER A 68 -8.65 -4.82 13.68
C SER A 68 -9.98 -4.52 12.97
N ALA A 69 -10.79 -3.62 13.52
CA ALA A 69 -12.05 -3.22 12.92
C ALA A 69 -11.85 -2.48 11.59
N ALA A 70 -10.77 -1.70 11.47
CA ALA A 70 -10.48 -0.95 10.27
C ALA A 70 -10.07 -1.86 9.10
N PHE A 71 -9.42 -2.98 9.39
CA PHE A 71 -9.00 -3.95 8.38
C PHE A 71 -10.01 -5.08 8.20
N HIS A 72 -11.13 -5.01 8.88
CA HIS A 72 -12.15 -6.02 8.77
C HIS A 72 -13.09 -5.68 7.62
N PHE A 73 -12.82 -6.25 6.48
CA PHE A 73 -13.62 -6.02 5.28
C PHE A 73 -14.75 -7.05 5.19
N ASP A 74 -15.70 -6.96 6.11
CA ASP A 74 -16.88 -7.81 6.08
C ASP A 74 -17.62 -7.62 4.78
N GLY A 75 -17.80 -8.71 4.07
CA GLY A 75 -18.53 -8.68 2.82
C GLY A 75 -17.76 -7.97 1.73
N ALA A 76 -16.49 -7.67 1.92
CA ALA A 76 -15.67 -7.23 0.81
C ALA A 76 -15.68 -8.36 -0.20
N PRO A 77 -16.36 -8.20 -1.31
CA PRO A 77 -16.40 -9.24 -2.29
C PRO A 77 -15.11 -9.18 -3.07
N CYS A 78 -14.13 -9.82 -2.54
CA CYS A 78 -12.95 -10.09 -3.35
C CYS A 78 -13.28 -11.15 -4.38
N ALA A 79 -14.51 -11.33 -4.60
CA ALA A 79 -14.95 -12.28 -5.61
C ALA A 79 -14.75 -11.69 -6.98
#